data_c9ba3abc31fcc7237010239fdaa0ce32
#
_entry.id   c9ba3abc31fcc7237010239fdaa0ce32
#
_cell.length_a   1.000
_cell.length_b   1.000
_cell.length_c   1.000
_cell.angle_alpha   90.00
_cell.angle_beta   90.00
_cell.angle_gamma   90.00
#
_symmetry.space_group_name_H-M   'P 1'
#
loop_
_entity.id
_entity.type
_entity.pdbx_description
1 polymer ?
#
loop_
_entity_poly.entity_id
_entity_poly.type
_entity_poly.pdbx_seq_one_letter_code
_entity_poly.pdbx_strand_id
1 'polypeptide(L)'
;MLKSFTEFSESPALKKKILMTMAYTMDKSELKELRSIFSSIDSNNEGTITLSELQTALRSQRTESALSDEQIERIFTGVVYDGSGQIHYMEFLAAAAESQGLITHERLLEAFDRMDSDDSGFISKDNLKVLLGTDYDEELADEMMGTEDRIDYEAFLEVVFNRKADSPLSP
;
A
#
# COMPACT_ATOMS: atom_id res chain seq x y z
N MET A 1 8.86 -1.60 10.56
CA MET A 1 8.29 -2.55 9.59
C MET A 1 6.98 -3.18 10.07
N LEU A 2 6.91 -3.94 11.17
CA LEU A 2 5.66 -4.57 11.61
C LEU A 2 4.49 -3.57 11.79
N LYS A 3 4.73 -2.44 12.47
CA LYS A 3 3.73 -1.38 12.64
C LYS A 3 3.20 -0.89 11.27
N SER A 4 4.08 -0.64 10.32
CA SER A 4 3.71 -0.20 8.97
C SER A 4 2.87 -1.25 8.22
N PHE A 5 3.21 -2.53 8.36
CA PHE A 5 2.39 -3.62 7.80
C PHE A 5 1.00 -3.70 8.43
N THR A 6 0.90 -3.52 9.75
CA THR A 6 -0.40 -3.47 10.43
C THR A 6 -1.23 -2.28 9.93
N GLU A 7 -0.65 -1.09 9.87
CA GLU A 7 -1.32 0.12 9.39
C GLU A 7 -1.77 -0.02 7.93
N PHE A 8 -0.90 -0.58 7.07
CA PHE A 8 -1.26 -0.85 5.68
C PHE A 8 -2.38 -1.89 5.56
N SER A 9 -2.33 -2.98 6.34
CA SER A 9 -3.34 -4.04 6.30
C SER A 9 -4.75 -3.53 6.63
N GLU A 10 -4.85 -2.56 7.52
CA GLU A 10 -6.10 -1.92 7.96
C GLU A 10 -6.51 -0.71 7.11
N SER A 11 -5.66 -0.31 6.15
CA SER A 11 -5.93 0.86 5.30
C SER A 11 -7.05 0.61 4.29
N PRO A 12 -7.82 1.64 3.92
CA PRO A 12 -8.80 1.56 2.84
C PRO A 12 -8.18 1.13 1.51
N ALA A 13 -8.98 0.51 0.64
CA ALA A 13 -8.53 0.02 -0.67
C ALA A 13 -7.86 1.11 -1.52
N LEU A 14 -8.42 2.31 -1.54
CA LEU A 14 -7.84 3.45 -2.25
C LEU A 14 -6.44 3.80 -1.72
N LYS A 15 -6.25 3.90 -0.40
CA LYS A 15 -4.93 4.17 0.19
C LYS A 15 -3.91 3.10 -0.20
N LYS A 16 -4.29 1.83 -0.15
CA LYS A 16 -3.42 0.73 -0.59
C LYS A 16 -3.01 0.89 -2.05
N LYS A 17 -3.96 1.21 -2.93
CA LYS A 17 -3.69 1.42 -4.36
C LYS A 17 -2.79 2.62 -4.61
N ILE A 18 -3.00 3.73 -3.90
CA ILE A 18 -2.11 4.90 -3.94
C ILE A 18 -0.67 4.51 -3.56
N LEU A 19 -0.48 3.83 -2.43
CA LEU A 19 0.85 3.44 -1.97
C LEU A 19 1.52 2.43 -2.91
N MET A 20 0.76 1.52 -3.50
CA MET A 20 1.27 0.61 -4.54
C MET A 20 1.66 1.38 -5.81
N THR A 21 0.86 2.36 -6.25
CA THR A 21 1.21 3.22 -7.40
C THR A 21 2.45 4.04 -7.11
N MET A 22 2.56 4.63 -5.91
CA MET A 22 3.75 5.34 -5.47
C MET A 22 5.00 4.45 -5.44
N ALA A 23 4.87 3.17 -5.09
CA ALA A 23 6.01 2.25 -5.04
C ALA A 23 6.70 2.08 -6.41
N TYR A 24 6.02 2.33 -7.53
CA TYR A 24 6.64 2.34 -8.87
C TYR A 24 7.57 3.54 -9.10
N THR A 25 7.50 4.58 -8.26
CA THR A 25 8.35 5.79 -8.36
C THR A 25 9.64 5.70 -7.54
N MET A 26 9.81 4.61 -6.77
CA MET A 26 11.00 4.41 -5.93
C MET A 26 12.25 4.16 -6.77
N ASP A 27 13.36 4.77 -6.35
CA ASP A 27 14.63 4.60 -7.04
C ASP A 27 15.34 3.28 -6.65
N LYS A 28 16.40 2.95 -7.43
CA LYS A 28 17.14 1.69 -7.25
C LYS A 28 17.88 1.61 -5.91
N SER A 29 18.25 2.73 -5.30
CA SER A 29 18.98 2.76 -4.04
C SER A 29 18.06 2.43 -2.88
N GLU A 30 16.87 3.00 -2.88
CA GLU A 30 15.81 2.74 -1.90
C GLU A 30 15.31 1.29 -1.98
N LEU A 31 15.10 0.82 -3.21
CA LEU A 31 14.68 -0.56 -3.47
C LEU A 31 15.72 -1.59 -3.02
N LYS A 32 17.01 -1.23 -2.95
CA LYS A 32 18.06 -2.17 -2.58
C LYS A 32 17.91 -2.70 -1.16
N GLU A 33 17.63 -1.84 -0.20
CA GLU A 33 17.43 -2.23 1.19
C GLU A 33 16.14 -3.05 1.35
N LEU A 34 15.04 -2.55 0.79
CA LEU A 34 13.75 -3.24 0.84
C LEU A 34 13.80 -4.61 0.14
N ARG A 35 14.50 -4.72 -0.97
CA ARG A 35 14.74 -6.00 -1.65
C ARG A 35 15.51 -6.97 -0.76
N SER A 36 16.53 -6.49 -0.04
CA SER A 36 17.29 -7.34 0.88
C SER A 36 16.39 -7.87 2.01
N ILE A 37 15.53 -7.02 2.55
CA ILE A 37 14.56 -7.43 3.58
C ILE A 37 13.57 -8.44 3.00
N PHE A 38 12.98 -8.16 1.83
CA PHE A 38 12.05 -9.07 1.15
C PHE A 38 12.69 -10.44 0.95
N SER A 39 13.91 -10.50 0.36
CA SER A 39 14.62 -11.75 0.11
C SER A 39 15.03 -12.49 1.37
N SER A 40 15.14 -11.81 2.51
CA SER A 40 15.40 -12.48 3.79
C SER A 40 14.15 -13.18 4.36
N ILE A 41 12.97 -12.78 3.92
CA ILE A 41 11.67 -13.37 4.30
C ILE A 41 11.26 -14.45 3.28
N ASP A 42 11.40 -14.16 1.98
CA ASP A 42 11.18 -15.09 0.86
C ASP A 42 12.28 -16.17 0.85
N SER A 43 12.14 -17.15 1.73
CA SER A 43 13.16 -18.17 1.98
C SER A 43 13.27 -19.20 0.88
N ASN A 44 12.20 -19.40 0.10
CA ASN A 44 12.14 -20.34 -1.03
C ASN A 44 12.52 -19.68 -2.37
N ASN A 45 12.71 -18.35 -2.40
CA ASN A 45 13.04 -17.53 -3.57
C ASN A 45 12.01 -17.66 -4.71
N GLU A 46 10.72 -17.77 -4.36
CA GLU A 46 9.62 -17.79 -5.35
C GLU A 46 9.20 -16.38 -5.81
N GLY A 47 9.74 -15.33 -5.18
CA GLY A 47 9.42 -13.94 -5.48
C GLY A 47 8.14 -13.43 -4.80
N THR A 48 7.61 -14.20 -3.86
CA THR A 48 6.44 -13.88 -3.02
C THR A 48 6.72 -14.29 -1.58
N ILE A 49 5.98 -13.70 -0.63
CA ILE A 49 6.05 -14.10 0.77
C ILE A 49 4.77 -14.83 1.14
N THR A 50 4.89 -16.05 1.60
CA THR A 50 3.80 -16.86 2.15
C THR A 50 3.52 -16.51 3.61
N LEU A 51 2.34 -16.87 4.12
CA LEU A 51 1.99 -16.72 5.54
C LEU A 51 3.04 -17.40 6.46
N SER A 52 3.49 -18.59 6.09
CA SER A 52 4.49 -19.35 6.87
C SER A 52 5.84 -18.65 6.95
N GLU A 53 6.29 -18.04 5.86
CA GLU A 53 7.53 -17.25 5.80
C GLU A 53 7.42 -15.98 6.64
N LEU A 54 6.30 -15.27 6.54
CA LEU A 54 6.04 -14.09 7.37
C LEU A 54 6.02 -14.44 8.86
N GLN A 55 5.32 -15.52 9.24
CA GLN A 55 5.29 -16.03 10.62
C GLN A 55 6.70 -16.35 11.12
N THR A 56 7.49 -17.05 10.32
CA THR A 56 8.87 -17.44 10.67
C THR A 56 9.74 -16.20 10.85
N ALA A 57 9.67 -15.24 9.94
CA ALA A 57 10.42 -14.00 10.00
C ALA A 57 10.08 -13.16 11.25
N LEU A 58 8.79 -13.03 11.57
CA LEU A 58 8.34 -12.26 12.74
C LEU A 58 8.71 -12.94 14.06
N ARG A 59 8.66 -14.27 14.14
CA ARG A 59 9.09 -15.02 15.34
C ARG A 59 10.60 -14.99 15.57
N SER A 60 11.39 -14.86 14.52
CA SER A 60 12.84 -14.75 14.62
C SER A 60 13.28 -13.41 15.22
N GLN A 61 12.47 -12.37 15.08
CA GLN A 61 12.68 -11.08 15.72
C GLN A 61 12.15 -11.17 17.15
N ARG A 62 13.07 -11.30 18.13
CA ARG A 62 12.75 -11.30 19.57
C ARG A 62 12.20 -9.94 20.00
N THR A 63 10.94 -9.65 19.68
CA THR A 63 10.22 -8.48 20.19
C THR A 63 9.42 -8.87 21.43
N GLU A 64 9.41 -7.99 22.44
CA GLU A 64 8.70 -8.20 23.73
C GLU A 64 7.18 -8.39 23.58
N SER A 65 6.62 -8.09 22.41
CA SER A 65 5.22 -8.32 22.05
C SER A 65 5.14 -9.33 20.91
N ALA A 66 5.17 -10.61 21.24
CA ALA A 66 4.92 -11.66 20.25
C ALA A 66 3.45 -11.58 19.80
N LEU A 67 3.24 -11.34 18.50
CA LEU A 67 1.91 -11.43 17.89
C LEU A 67 1.42 -12.87 17.92
N SER A 68 0.11 -13.06 18.11
CA SER A 68 -0.52 -14.37 17.93
C SER A 68 -0.57 -14.74 16.44
N ASP A 69 -0.74 -16.03 16.15
CA ASP A 69 -0.84 -16.50 14.76
C ASP A 69 -2.05 -15.87 14.06
N GLU A 70 -3.16 -15.68 14.76
CA GLU A 70 -4.35 -15.02 14.23
C GLU A 70 -4.10 -13.53 13.90
N GLN A 71 -3.25 -12.86 14.69
CA GLN A 71 -2.87 -11.47 14.41
C GLN A 71 -1.98 -11.39 13.17
N ILE A 72 -1.03 -12.30 13.03
CA ILE A 72 -0.15 -12.36 11.85
C ILE A 72 -0.97 -12.69 10.60
N GLU A 73 -1.89 -13.64 10.67
CA GLU A 73 -2.78 -14.01 9.56
C GLU A 73 -3.67 -12.84 9.15
N ARG A 74 -4.20 -12.07 10.10
CA ARG A 74 -4.99 -10.88 9.80
C ARG A 74 -4.17 -9.81 9.07
N ILE A 75 -2.96 -9.53 9.55
CA ILE A 75 -2.03 -8.59 8.89
C ILE A 75 -1.70 -9.10 7.48
N PHE A 76 -1.36 -10.38 7.36
CA PHE A 76 -1.04 -11.00 6.07
C PHE A 76 -2.18 -10.85 5.07
N THR A 77 -3.40 -11.25 5.45
CA THR A 77 -4.59 -11.14 4.60
C THR A 77 -4.90 -9.70 4.21
N GLY A 78 -4.68 -8.76 5.12
CA GLY A 78 -4.88 -7.34 4.84
C GLY A 78 -3.79 -6.73 3.94
N VAL A 79 -2.59 -7.31 3.87
CA VAL A 79 -1.52 -6.86 2.95
C VAL A 79 -1.72 -7.43 1.55
N VAL A 80 -2.16 -8.69 1.42
CA VAL A 80 -2.49 -9.31 0.13
C VAL A 80 -3.66 -8.56 -0.51
N TYR A 81 -3.37 -7.78 -1.55
CA TYR A 81 -4.35 -6.91 -2.19
C TYR A 81 -5.09 -7.62 -3.34
N ASP A 82 -4.39 -8.49 -4.07
CA ASP A 82 -4.88 -9.16 -5.28
C ASP A 82 -5.60 -10.50 -5.02
N GLY A 83 -5.75 -10.88 -3.74
CA GLY A 83 -6.38 -12.14 -3.35
C GLY A 83 -5.60 -13.40 -3.71
N SER A 84 -4.33 -13.27 -4.12
CA SER A 84 -3.46 -14.41 -4.50
C SER A 84 -3.13 -15.36 -3.35
N GLY A 85 -3.30 -14.92 -2.10
CA GLY A 85 -2.89 -15.64 -0.91
C GLY A 85 -1.37 -15.59 -0.65
N GLN A 86 -0.65 -14.69 -1.32
CA GLN A 86 0.78 -14.45 -1.15
C GLN A 86 1.05 -12.95 -1.23
N ILE A 87 2.01 -12.44 -0.48
CA ILE A 87 2.41 -11.02 -0.59
C ILE A 87 3.40 -10.90 -1.73
N HIS A 88 3.00 -10.18 -2.79
CA HIS A 88 3.88 -9.83 -3.89
C HIS A 88 4.82 -8.68 -3.52
N TYR A 89 5.92 -8.55 -4.28
CA TYR A 89 6.95 -7.54 -3.98
C TYR A 89 6.40 -6.10 -3.94
N MET A 90 5.44 -5.74 -4.80
CA MET A 90 4.85 -4.39 -4.81
C MET A 90 3.98 -4.12 -3.58
N GLU A 91 3.24 -5.10 -3.10
CA GLU A 91 2.46 -5.01 -1.86
C GLU A 91 3.38 -4.85 -0.65
N PHE A 92 4.49 -5.62 -0.63
CA PHE A 92 5.52 -5.47 0.38
C PHE A 92 6.13 -4.07 0.38
N LEU A 93 6.48 -3.52 -0.79
CA LEU A 93 7.02 -2.15 -0.91
C LEU A 93 6.03 -1.11 -0.41
N ALA A 94 4.77 -1.21 -0.81
CA ALA A 94 3.71 -0.30 -0.38
C ALA A 94 3.52 -0.35 1.15
N ALA A 95 3.47 -1.55 1.72
CA ALA A 95 3.34 -1.74 3.17
C ALA A 95 4.56 -1.26 3.97
N ALA A 96 5.76 -1.32 3.38
CA ALA A 96 7.00 -0.87 4.03
C ALA A 96 7.26 0.64 3.88
N ALA A 97 6.66 1.30 2.88
CA ALA A 97 6.99 2.67 2.47
C ALA A 97 6.93 3.69 3.61
N GLU A 98 5.90 3.62 4.46
CA GLU A 98 5.72 4.56 5.57
C GLU A 98 6.83 4.43 6.62
N SER A 99 7.21 3.20 6.99
CA SER A 99 8.27 2.95 7.97
C SER A 99 9.67 3.38 7.49
N GLN A 100 9.84 3.52 6.19
CA GLN A 100 11.09 3.91 5.55
C GLN A 100 11.13 5.42 5.21
N GLY A 101 10.07 6.17 5.55
CA GLY A 101 9.99 7.60 5.22
C GLY A 101 9.93 7.87 3.71
N LEU A 102 9.43 6.91 2.94
CA LEU A 102 9.37 7.00 1.48
C LEU A 102 8.14 7.72 0.95
N ILE A 103 7.17 8.03 1.82
CA ILE A 103 5.98 8.80 1.47
C ILE A 103 6.36 10.28 1.45
N THR A 104 6.73 10.79 0.28
CA THR A 104 7.07 12.20 0.04
C THR A 104 6.02 12.87 -0.81
N HIS A 105 5.91 14.21 -0.69
CA HIS A 105 4.97 14.99 -1.49
C HIS A 105 5.20 14.83 -3.00
N GLU A 106 6.46 14.80 -3.43
CA GLU A 106 6.84 14.60 -4.84
C GLU A 106 6.34 13.27 -5.39
N ARG A 107 6.50 12.18 -4.62
CA ARG A 107 6.02 10.86 -5.02
C ARG A 107 4.50 10.73 -5.00
N LEU A 108 3.86 11.40 -4.06
CA LEU A 108 2.41 11.43 -4.02
C LEU A 108 1.83 12.20 -5.21
N LEU A 109 2.48 13.29 -5.61
CA LEU A 109 2.10 14.02 -6.81
C LEU A 109 2.27 13.14 -8.07
N GLU A 110 3.42 12.47 -8.21
CA GLU A 110 3.64 11.53 -9.34
C GLU A 110 2.64 10.36 -9.32
N ALA A 111 2.29 9.85 -8.13
CA ALA A 111 1.27 8.81 -8.02
C ALA A 111 -0.11 9.31 -8.44
N PHE A 112 -0.47 10.54 -8.06
CA PHE A 112 -1.71 11.18 -8.48
C PHE A 112 -1.78 11.34 -10.00
N ASP A 113 -0.72 11.90 -10.63
CA ASP A 113 -0.63 12.07 -12.09
C ASP A 113 -0.76 10.73 -12.84
N ARG A 114 -0.19 9.65 -12.28
CA ARG A 114 -0.33 8.30 -12.86
C ARG A 114 -1.74 7.74 -12.74
N MET A 115 -2.47 8.11 -11.70
CA MET A 115 -3.86 7.69 -11.48
C MET A 115 -4.85 8.54 -12.29
N ASP A 116 -4.57 9.84 -12.48
CA ASP A 116 -5.31 10.76 -13.33
C ASP A 116 -4.89 10.61 -14.80
N SER A 117 -5.30 9.52 -15.43
CA SER A 117 -4.81 9.11 -16.75
C SER A 117 -5.28 10.00 -17.92
N ASP A 118 -6.20 10.90 -17.68
CA ASP A 118 -6.76 11.85 -18.68
C ASP A 118 -6.38 13.32 -18.38
N ASP A 119 -5.47 13.55 -17.41
CA ASP A 119 -4.98 14.86 -17.00
C ASP A 119 -6.12 15.86 -16.65
N SER A 120 -7.20 15.35 -16.07
CA SER A 120 -8.38 16.15 -15.72
C SER A 120 -8.22 16.94 -14.42
N GLY A 121 -7.19 16.66 -13.63
CA GLY A 121 -6.96 17.19 -12.28
C GLY A 121 -7.74 16.45 -11.20
N PHE A 122 -8.38 15.32 -11.55
CA PHE A 122 -9.20 14.50 -10.65
C PHE A 122 -9.01 13.03 -10.95
N ILE A 123 -9.11 12.19 -9.95
CA ILE A 123 -9.24 10.74 -10.12
C ILE A 123 -10.74 10.41 -10.15
N SER A 124 -11.17 9.78 -11.23
CA SER A 124 -12.56 9.34 -11.49
C SER A 124 -12.64 7.81 -11.49
N LYS A 125 -13.87 7.26 -11.52
CA LYS A 125 -14.08 5.81 -11.74
C LYS A 125 -13.49 5.33 -13.07
N ASP A 126 -13.53 6.15 -14.14
CA ASP A 126 -12.92 5.80 -15.41
C ASP A 126 -11.40 5.70 -15.30
N ASN A 127 -10.77 6.58 -14.53
CA ASN A 127 -9.34 6.46 -14.22
C ASN A 127 -9.05 5.18 -13.42
N LEU A 128 -9.86 4.85 -12.41
CA LEU A 128 -9.73 3.59 -11.66
C LEU A 128 -9.92 2.37 -12.57
N LYS A 129 -10.82 2.42 -13.54
CA LYS A 129 -11.00 1.36 -14.53
C LYS A 129 -9.77 1.13 -15.40
N VAL A 130 -9.11 2.20 -15.81
CA VAL A 130 -7.83 2.12 -16.54
C VAL A 130 -6.73 1.56 -15.64
N LEU A 131 -6.64 2.04 -14.40
CA LEU A 131 -5.60 1.66 -13.43
C LEU A 131 -5.71 0.20 -12.99
N LEU A 132 -6.92 -0.30 -12.77
CA LEU A 132 -7.20 -1.66 -12.29
C LEU A 132 -7.25 -2.67 -13.44
N GLY A 133 -7.56 -2.24 -14.66
CA GLY A 133 -7.61 -3.12 -15.83
C GLY A 133 -8.57 -4.29 -15.65
N THR A 134 -8.04 -5.51 -15.69
CA THR A 134 -8.83 -6.76 -15.51
C THR A 134 -9.32 -6.96 -14.08
N ASP A 135 -8.70 -6.30 -13.11
CA ASP A 135 -9.06 -6.39 -11.69
C ASP A 135 -10.11 -5.34 -11.31
N TYR A 136 -10.63 -4.59 -12.29
CA TYR A 136 -11.69 -3.63 -12.06
C TYR A 136 -13.00 -4.33 -11.71
N ASP A 137 -13.54 -3.90 -10.59
CA ASP A 137 -14.88 -4.26 -10.12
C ASP A 137 -15.62 -2.99 -9.70
N GLU A 138 -16.90 -2.89 -10.00
CA GLU A 138 -17.70 -1.69 -9.72
C GLU A 138 -17.87 -1.46 -8.22
N GLU A 139 -18.04 -2.54 -7.45
CA GLU A 139 -18.20 -2.47 -5.99
C GLU A 139 -16.88 -1.98 -5.33
N LEU A 140 -15.74 -2.48 -5.81
CA LEU A 140 -14.42 -2.00 -5.38
C LEU A 140 -14.20 -0.53 -5.74
N ALA A 141 -14.61 -0.11 -6.95
CA ALA A 141 -14.50 1.28 -7.36
C ALA A 141 -15.39 2.20 -6.52
N ASP A 142 -16.61 1.76 -6.17
CA ASP A 142 -17.50 2.47 -5.25
C ASP A 142 -16.91 2.58 -3.84
N GLU A 143 -16.31 1.51 -3.34
CA GLU A 143 -15.60 1.54 -2.05
C GLU A 143 -14.44 2.54 -2.07
N MET A 144 -13.65 2.56 -3.16
CA MET A 144 -12.52 3.48 -3.32
C MET A 144 -12.94 4.94 -3.41
N MET A 145 -14.01 5.23 -4.14
CA MET A 145 -14.54 6.60 -4.34
C MET A 145 -15.33 7.09 -3.13
N GLY A 146 -15.89 6.18 -2.32
CA GLY A 146 -16.75 6.53 -1.20
C GLY A 146 -18.00 7.26 -1.68
N THR A 147 -18.21 8.49 -1.16
CA THR A 147 -19.34 9.35 -1.55
C THR A 147 -19.02 10.35 -2.66
N GLU A 148 -17.77 10.36 -3.10
CA GLU A 148 -17.27 11.35 -4.07
C GLU A 148 -17.37 10.83 -5.49
N ASP A 149 -17.78 11.69 -6.42
CA ASP A 149 -17.75 11.39 -7.87
C ASP A 149 -16.33 11.52 -8.45
N ARG A 150 -15.50 12.33 -7.80
CA ARG A 150 -14.13 12.64 -8.18
C ARG A 150 -13.28 12.91 -6.95
N ILE A 151 -12.00 12.53 -7.02
CA ILE A 151 -11.02 12.76 -5.96
C ILE A 151 -9.99 13.74 -6.51
N ASP A 152 -9.95 14.96 -5.97
CA ASP A 152 -8.89 15.91 -6.26
C ASP A 152 -7.62 15.60 -5.45
N TYR A 153 -6.55 16.36 -5.70
CA TYR A 153 -5.27 16.10 -5.03
C TYR A 153 -5.33 16.31 -3.49
N GLU A 154 -6.18 17.22 -3.01
CA GLU A 154 -6.34 17.47 -1.58
C GLU A 154 -7.04 16.28 -0.89
N ALA A 155 -8.14 15.80 -1.46
CA ALA A 155 -8.84 14.60 -1.00
C ALA A 155 -7.95 13.34 -1.08
N PHE A 156 -7.12 13.24 -2.12
CA PHE A 156 -6.13 12.19 -2.26
C PHE A 156 -5.10 12.20 -1.11
N LEU A 157 -4.58 13.38 -0.73
CA LEU A 157 -3.69 13.53 0.42
C LEU A 157 -4.37 13.17 1.74
N GLU A 158 -5.65 13.54 1.91
CA GLU A 158 -6.44 13.16 3.09
C GLU A 158 -6.54 11.65 3.26
N VAL A 159 -6.77 10.92 2.18
CA VAL A 159 -6.81 9.44 2.18
C VAL A 159 -5.45 8.86 2.62
N VAL A 160 -4.34 9.38 2.12
CA VAL A 160 -3.00 8.88 2.46
C VAL A 160 -2.67 9.12 3.93
N PHE A 161 -2.93 10.34 4.42
CA PHE A 161 -2.53 10.75 5.77
C PHE A 161 -3.60 10.51 6.84
N ASN A 162 -4.75 9.91 6.50
CA ASN A 162 -5.90 9.70 7.39
C ASN A 162 -6.34 11.02 8.07
N ARG A 163 -6.23 12.16 7.36
CA ARG A 163 -6.66 13.47 7.85
C ARG A 163 -8.13 13.65 7.49
N LYS A 164 -8.97 13.94 8.48
CA LYS A 164 -10.29 14.52 8.21
C LYS A 164 -10.10 16.01 7.88
N ALA A 165 -10.94 16.54 7.00
CA ALA A 165 -10.92 17.88 6.39
C ALA A 165 -10.88 19.10 7.35
N ASP A 166 -10.58 18.95 8.64
CA ASP A 166 -10.65 20.01 9.66
C ASP A 166 -9.30 20.39 10.32
N SER A 167 -8.16 20.03 9.74
CA SER A 167 -6.87 20.46 10.29
C SER A 167 -6.10 21.32 9.28
N PRO A 168 -5.87 22.61 9.57
CA PRO A 168 -5.07 23.47 8.68
C PRO A 168 -3.64 22.94 8.58
N LEU A 169 -3.12 22.97 7.37
CA LEU A 169 -1.71 22.69 7.06
C LEU A 169 -0.83 23.56 7.97
N SER A 170 -0.13 22.92 8.91
CA SER A 170 0.95 23.61 9.62
C SER A 170 2.18 23.63 8.71
N PRO A 171 2.85 24.83 8.64
CA PRO A 171 3.97 25.07 7.72
C PRO A 171 5.21 24.27 8.06
#